data_42a1df03369ab6638cb367005097819a
#
_entry.id   42a1df03369ab6638cb367005097819a
#
_cell.length_a   1.000
_cell.length_b   1.000
_cell.length_c   1.000
_cell.angle_alpha   90.00
_cell.angle_beta   90.00
_cell.angle_gamma   90.00
#
_symmetry.space_group_name_H-M   'P 1'
#
loop_
_entity.id
_entity.type
_entity.pdbx_description
1 polymer ?
#
loop_
_entity_poly.entity_id
_entity_poly.type
_entity_poly.pdbx_seq_one_letter_code
_entity_poly.pdbx_strand_id
1 'polypeptide(L)'
;MVSDGVLYRAESRCVYRRAETTAYALSQLLARHRVPDFDLVLNCRDGPLVPKLQELAPRRPLLFAYSTTAEHADLPFPDYTIWGLPGKIKPWAQLRHDLLERAQTPFSRKRARVFASGVINSHHASVGVRARQAVQTCASDPRFVINFHRLYFERFYSTEEHCEYK
;
A
#
# COMPACT_ATOMS: atom_id res chain seq x y z
N MET A 1 5.65 -8.80 17.55
CA MET A 1 5.19 -9.68 18.65
C MET A 1 4.17 -8.93 19.46
N VAL A 2 3.11 -9.58 19.85
CA VAL A 2 2.20 -9.12 20.90
C VAL A 2 2.35 -10.09 22.07
N SER A 3 2.56 -9.55 23.26
CA SER A 3 2.63 -10.33 24.49
C SER A 3 2.01 -9.53 25.63
N ASP A 4 1.14 -10.19 26.40
CA ASP A 4 0.39 -9.59 27.51
C ASP A 4 -0.36 -8.29 27.11
N GLY A 5 -0.88 -8.21 25.89
CA GLY A 5 -1.55 -7.04 25.36
C GLY A 5 -0.62 -5.89 24.95
N VAL A 6 0.68 -6.08 25.00
CA VAL A 6 1.69 -5.08 24.62
C VAL A 6 2.25 -5.39 23.24
N LEU A 7 2.34 -4.38 22.39
CA LEU A 7 2.96 -4.50 21.07
C LEU A 7 4.46 -4.21 21.16
N TYR A 8 5.25 -5.22 20.84
CA TYR A 8 6.71 -5.11 20.69
C TYR A 8 7.05 -5.11 19.20
N ARG A 9 7.85 -4.16 18.79
CA ARG A 9 8.32 -4.05 17.42
C ARG A 9 9.82 -4.27 17.36
N ALA A 10 10.26 -5.24 16.56
CA ALA A 10 11.65 -5.31 16.17
C ALA A 10 12.01 -4.11 15.28
N GLU A 11 13.26 -3.70 15.30
CA GLU A 11 13.74 -2.73 14.31
C GLU A 11 13.50 -3.29 12.92
N SER A 12 12.71 -2.58 12.12
CA SER A 12 12.36 -3.00 10.78
C SER A 12 12.64 -1.87 9.80
N ARG A 13 13.27 -2.21 8.70
CA ARG A 13 13.46 -1.32 7.55
C ARG A 13 12.23 -1.39 6.65
N CYS A 14 11.14 -0.82 7.11
CA CYS A 14 9.90 -0.78 6.33
C CYS A 14 9.84 0.46 5.45
N VAL A 15 9.50 0.27 4.18
CA VAL A 15 9.39 1.34 3.20
C VAL A 15 8.22 2.27 3.55
N TYR A 16 8.41 3.59 3.41
CA TYR A 16 7.35 4.62 3.45
C TYR A 16 6.48 4.66 4.73
N ARG A 17 7.05 4.42 5.90
CA ARG A 17 6.30 4.46 7.17
C ARG A 17 5.12 3.49 7.26
N ARG A 18 5.03 2.51 6.38
CA ARG A 18 3.95 1.51 6.41
C ARG A 18 3.95 0.70 7.70
N ALA A 19 5.13 0.42 8.25
CA ALA A 19 5.24 -0.23 9.55
C ALA A 19 4.66 0.63 10.68
N GLU A 20 4.82 1.95 10.63
CA GLU A 20 4.25 2.87 11.62
C GLU A 20 2.71 2.80 11.59
N THR A 21 2.14 2.82 10.39
CA THR A 21 0.68 2.75 10.23
C THR A 21 0.12 1.41 10.71
N THR A 22 0.81 0.32 10.37
CA THR A 22 0.42 -1.03 10.84
C THR A 22 0.57 -1.16 12.36
N ALA A 23 1.66 -0.65 12.94
CA ALA A 23 1.84 -0.65 14.38
C ALA A 23 0.76 0.19 15.09
N TYR A 24 0.41 1.36 14.53
CA TYR A 24 -0.70 2.16 15.02
C TYR A 24 -2.02 1.40 14.98
N ALA A 25 -2.33 0.72 13.88
CA ALA A 25 -3.53 -0.08 13.73
C ALA A 25 -3.60 -1.21 14.78
N LEU A 26 -2.50 -1.92 14.98
CA LEU A 26 -2.41 -2.97 16.00
C LEU A 26 -2.56 -2.39 17.41
N SER A 27 -1.96 -1.24 17.71
CA SER A 27 -2.13 -0.57 19.00
C SER A 27 -3.58 -0.19 19.27
N GLN A 28 -4.31 0.28 18.23
CA GLN A 28 -5.74 0.58 18.35
C GLN A 28 -6.59 -0.68 18.57
N LEU A 29 -6.20 -1.81 17.96
CA LEU A 29 -6.85 -3.10 18.18
C LEU A 29 -6.65 -3.57 19.63
N LEU A 30 -5.42 -3.55 20.12
CA LEU A 30 -5.06 -3.97 21.48
C LEU A 30 -5.71 -3.09 22.55
N ALA A 31 -5.89 -1.80 22.30
CA ALA A 31 -6.58 -0.89 23.22
C ALA A 31 -8.08 -1.20 23.37
N ARG A 32 -8.68 -1.92 22.41
CA ARG A 32 -10.13 -2.19 22.38
C ARG A 32 -10.50 -3.65 22.61
N HIS A 33 -9.56 -4.55 22.33
CA HIS A 33 -9.81 -5.98 22.33
C HIS A 33 -8.68 -6.74 23.02
N ARG A 34 -9.05 -7.73 23.78
CA ARG A 34 -8.10 -8.69 24.30
C ARG A 34 -7.73 -9.67 23.18
N VAL A 35 -6.48 -9.71 22.82
CA VAL A 35 -5.94 -10.56 21.74
C VAL A 35 -4.94 -11.53 22.37
N PRO A 36 -4.89 -12.79 21.95
CA PRO A 36 -3.88 -13.75 22.39
C PRO A 36 -2.47 -13.25 22.05
N ASP A 37 -1.48 -13.78 22.73
CA ASP A 37 -0.07 -13.54 22.37
C ASP A 37 0.22 -14.15 21.00
N PHE A 38 0.96 -13.43 20.17
CA PHE A 38 1.35 -13.91 18.83
C PHE A 38 2.58 -13.18 18.29
N ASP A 39 3.26 -13.86 17.38
CA ASP A 39 4.27 -13.27 16.51
C ASP A 39 3.70 -12.99 15.12
N LEU A 40 4.07 -11.84 14.56
CA LEU A 40 3.66 -11.43 13.22
C LEU A 40 4.88 -10.94 12.45
N VAL A 41 5.08 -11.51 11.27
CA VAL A 41 6.02 -10.99 10.28
C VAL A 41 5.23 -10.33 9.16
N LEU A 42 5.50 -9.04 8.91
CA LEU A 42 4.81 -8.26 7.89
C LEU A 42 5.76 -7.86 6.77
N ASN A 43 5.37 -8.18 5.56
CA ASN A 43 5.98 -7.63 4.35
C ASN A 43 5.40 -6.23 4.08
N CYS A 44 6.25 -5.22 4.13
CA CYS A 44 5.83 -3.83 3.89
C CYS A 44 5.92 -3.40 2.41
N ARG A 45 6.29 -4.31 1.50
CA ARG A 45 6.37 -4.03 0.06
C ARG A 45 4.99 -4.09 -0.60
N ASP A 46 4.92 -3.57 -1.80
CA ASP A 46 3.67 -3.58 -2.59
C ASP A 46 3.31 -4.96 -3.12
N GLY A 47 4.31 -5.81 -3.37
CA GLY A 47 4.12 -7.15 -3.90
C GLY A 47 4.32 -8.25 -2.86
N PRO A 48 3.72 -9.42 -3.06
CA PRO A 48 3.93 -10.59 -2.24
C PRO A 48 5.35 -11.15 -2.42
N LEU A 49 5.81 -11.94 -1.45
CA LEU A 49 7.18 -12.46 -1.42
C LEU A 49 7.28 -13.99 -1.36
N VAL A 50 6.27 -14.68 -0.85
CA VAL A 50 6.33 -16.14 -0.63
C VAL A 50 5.65 -16.88 -1.77
N PRO A 51 6.37 -17.47 -2.72
CA PRO A 51 5.76 -18.25 -3.80
C PRO A 51 5.12 -19.54 -3.26
N LYS A 52 4.04 -20.00 -3.88
CA LYS A 52 3.38 -21.28 -3.61
C LYS A 52 4.13 -22.45 -4.24
N LEU A 53 5.40 -22.60 -3.95
CA LEU A 53 6.17 -23.77 -4.39
C LEU A 53 5.80 -24.98 -3.54
N GLN A 54 5.46 -26.08 -4.19
CA GLN A 54 5.04 -27.32 -3.51
C GLN A 54 6.13 -27.85 -2.57
N GLU A 55 7.39 -27.71 -2.96
CA GLU A 55 8.58 -28.12 -2.22
C GLU A 55 8.74 -27.37 -0.88
N LEU A 56 8.16 -26.16 -0.77
CA LEU A 56 8.22 -25.37 0.46
C LEU A 56 7.01 -25.60 1.38
N ALA A 57 6.06 -26.44 0.99
CA ALA A 57 4.77 -26.58 1.68
C ALA A 57 4.87 -26.74 3.19
N PRO A 58 5.72 -27.66 3.75
CA PRO A 58 5.81 -27.86 5.19
C PRO A 58 6.62 -26.78 5.93
N ARG A 59 7.34 -25.92 5.22
CA ARG A 59 8.28 -24.93 5.80
C ARG A 59 8.00 -23.50 5.35
N ARG A 60 6.81 -23.22 4.81
CA ARG A 60 6.48 -21.86 4.37
C ARG A 60 6.43 -20.92 5.56
N PRO A 61 7.14 -19.80 5.53
CA PRO A 61 7.00 -18.78 6.54
C PRO A 61 5.60 -18.18 6.51
N LEU A 62 5.00 -17.96 7.66
CA LEU A 62 3.78 -17.15 7.78
C LEU A 62 4.17 -15.68 7.61
N LEU A 63 3.95 -15.15 6.42
CA LEU A 63 4.23 -13.77 6.09
C LEU A 63 2.91 -13.07 5.75
N PHE A 64 2.63 -12.01 6.49
CA PHE A 64 1.52 -11.12 6.18
C PHE A 64 1.94 -10.06 5.18
N ALA A 65 1.09 -9.75 4.22
CA ALA A 65 1.36 -8.77 3.17
C ALA A 65 0.12 -7.96 2.83
N TYR A 66 0.30 -6.75 2.29
CA TYR A 66 -0.80 -5.91 1.83
C TYR A 66 -1.45 -6.42 0.54
N SER A 67 -0.76 -7.29 -0.17
CA SER A 67 -1.26 -7.91 -1.40
C SER A 67 -0.81 -9.37 -1.49
N THR A 68 -1.57 -10.17 -2.22
CA THR A 68 -1.19 -11.53 -2.61
C THR A 68 -1.70 -11.82 -4.02
N THR A 69 -1.24 -12.91 -4.61
CA THR A 69 -1.71 -13.42 -5.90
C THR A 69 -2.01 -14.92 -5.80
N ALA A 70 -2.56 -15.49 -6.88
CA ALA A 70 -2.83 -16.93 -6.93
C ALA A 70 -1.56 -17.79 -6.75
N GLU A 71 -0.40 -17.25 -7.14
CA GLU A 71 0.90 -17.92 -7.11
C GLU A 71 1.66 -17.72 -5.80
N HIS A 72 1.13 -16.90 -4.87
CA HIS A 72 1.80 -16.56 -3.60
C HIS A 72 1.04 -17.10 -2.39
N ALA A 73 1.79 -17.40 -1.34
CA ALA A 73 1.29 -17.92 -0.08
C ALA A 73 1.24 -16.86 1.03
N ASP A 74 1.57 -15.62 0.72
CA ASP A 74 1.44 -14.50 1.66
C ASP A 74 0.00 -14.39 2.15
N LEU A 75 -0.18 -14.12 3.44
CA LEU A 75 -1.48 -13.92 4.05
C LEU A 75 -1.90 -12.47 3.92
N PRO A 76 -3.08 -12.18 3.34
CA PRO A 76 -3.55 -10.80 3.22
C PRO A 76 -3.71 -10.13 4.58
N PHE A 77 -3.16 -8.95 4.72
CA PHE A 77 -3.32 -8.09 5.89
C PHE A 77 -3.96 -6.75 5.45
N PRO A 78 -4.84 -6.15 6.24
CA PRO A 78 -5.48 -4.90 5.87
C PRO A 78 -4.46 -3.82 5.53
N ASP A 79 -4.64 -3.20 4.36
CA ASP A 79 -3.78 -2.15 3.87
C ASP A 79 -3.75 -0.95 4.82
N TYR A 80 -2.63 -0.25 4.87
CA TYR A 80 -2.44 0.92 5.73
C TYR A 80 -3.45 2.04 5.49
N THR A 81 -4.08 2.11 4.32
CA THR A 81 -5.13 3.09 4.01
C THR A 81 -6.44 2.84 4.76
N ILE A 82 -6.68 1.61 5.20
CA ILE A 82 -7.91 1.25 5.94
C ILE A 82 -7.89 1.86 7.35
N TRP A 83 -6.75 1.80 8.01
CA TRP A 83 -6.58 2.23 9.38
C TRP A 83 -6.40 3.74 9.52
N GLY A 84 -5.80 4.36 8.51
CA GLY A 84 -5.37 5.74 8.60
C GLY A 84 -4.14 5.93 9.48
N LEU A 85 -3.62 7.13 9.48
CA LEU A 85 -2.53 7.57 10.35
C LEU A 85 -2.81 9.02 10.77
N PRO A 86 -2.91 9.33 12.07
CA PRO A 86 -3.25 10.67 12.54
C PRO A 86 -2.40 11.76 11.89
N GLY A 87 -3.05 12.80 11.39
CA GLY A 87 -2.40 13.94 10.71
C GLY A 87 -1.86 13.65 9.30
N LYS A 88 -1.96 12.41 8.79
CA LYS A 88 -1.39 12.02 7.48
C LYS A 88 -2.35 11.30 6.56
N ILE A 89 -3.02 10.27 7.06
CA ILE A 89 -3.92 9.43 6.27
C ILE A 89 -5.24 9.35 7.01
N LYS A 90 -6.33 9.75 6.37
CA LYS A 90 -7.67 9.57 6.92
C LYS A 90 -8.03 8.09 6.98
N PRO A 91 -8.60 7.59 8.10
CA PRO A 91 -9.11 6.22 8.16
C PRO A 91 -10.24 6.03 7.14
N TRP A 92 -10.36 4.80 6.62
CA TRP A 92 -11.33 4.49 5.57
C TRP A 92 -12.78 4.90 5.92
N ALA A 93 -13.20 4.71 7.15
CA ALA A 93 -14.56 5.11 7.57
C ALA A 93 -14.82 6.61 7.35
N GLN A 94 -13.87 7.47 7.69
CA GLN A 94 -13.95 8.91 7.46
C GLN A 94 -13.84 9.26 5.98
N LEU A 95 -12.89 8.64 5.28
CA LEU A 95 -12.72 8.85 3.83
C LEU A 95 -13.98 8.43 3.08
N ARG A 96 -14.59 7.30 3.44
CA ARG A 96 -15.83 6.82 2.84
C ARG A 96 -16.97 7.81 3.05
N HIS A 97 -17.10 8.36 4.25
CA HIS A 97 -18.10 9.38 4.54
C HIS A 97 -17.90 10.62 3.67
N ASP A 98 -16.70 11.17 3.65
CA ASP A 98 -16.34 12.32 2.80
C ASP A 98 -16.63 12.09 1.31
N LEU A 99 -16.35 10.86 0.84
CA LEU A 99 -16.61 10.48 -0.56
C LEU A 99 -18.11 10.41 -0.85
N LEU A 100 -18.92 9.85 0.05
CA LEU A 100 -20.37 9.77 -0.12
C LEU A 100 -21.01 11.15 -0.09
N GLU A 101 -20.57 12.05 0.77
CA GLU A 101 -21.04 13.43 0.79
C GLU A 101 -20.74 14.18 -0.51
N ARG A 102 -19.54 13.94 -1.08
CA ARG A 102 -19.12 14.57 -2.35
C ARG A 102 -19.68 13.89 -3.59
N ALA A 103 -20.09 12.64 -3.49
CA ALA A 103 -20.58 11.83 -4.60
C ALA A 103 -22.05 12.15 -5.00
N GLN A 104 -22.55 13.32 -4.65
CA GLN A 104 -23.97 13.70 -4.90
C GLN A 104 -24.27 13.97 -6.39
N THR A 105 -23.25 14.09 -7.22
CA THR A 105 -23.45 14.25 -8.66
C THR A 105 -23.84 12.91 -9.29
N PRO A 106 -25.06 12.74 -9.82
CA PRO A 106 -25.46 11.53 -10.52
C PRO A 106 -24.48 11.18 -11.65
N PHE A 107 -24.24 9.89 -11.86
CA PHE A 107 -23.30 9.44 -12.88
C PHE A 107 -23.62 10.01 -14.27
N SER A 108 -24.90 10.12 -14.61
CA SER A 108 -25.38 10.70 -15.87
C SER A 108 -25.03 12.18 -16.07
N ARG A 109 -24.72 12.91 -14.99
CA ARG A 109 -24.30 14.31 -15.03
C ARG A 109 -22.78 14.47 -14.94
N LYS A 110 -22.04 13.38 -14.79
CA LYS A 110 -20.57 13.44 -14.82
C LYS A 110 -20.09 13.68 -16.22
N ARG A 111 -18.90 14.28 -16.34
CA ARG A 111 -18.26 14.49 -17.63
C ARG A 111 -17.98 13.13 -18.26
N ALA A 112 -18.33 12.93 -19.53
CA ALA A 112 -18.03 11.72 -20.30
C ALA A 112 -16.54 11.68 -20.67
N ARG A 113 -15.66 11.63 -19.68
CA ARG A 113 -14.20 11.61 -19.85
C ARG A 113 -13.56 10.60 -18.91
N VAL A 114 -12.54 9.94 -19.40
CA VAL A 114 -11.66 9.09 -18.60
C VAL A 114 -10.67 9.99 -17.88
N PHE A 115 -10.60 9.88 -16.56
CA PHE A 115 -9.62 10.59 -15.75
C PHE A 115 -8.55 9.61 -15.27
N ALA A 116 -7.29 9.94 -15.51
CA ALA A 116 -6.15 9.19 -15.00
C ALA A 116 -5.14 10.16 -14.37
N SER A 117 -4.79 9.87 -13.11
CA SER A 117 -3.80 10.65 -12.38
C SER A 117 -2.86 9.70 -11.63
N GLY A 118 -1.61 10.09 -11.47
CA GLY A 118 -0.65 9.31 -10.75
C GLY A 118 0.79 9.75 -10.99
N VAL A 119 1.70 8.85 -10.65
CA VAL A 119 3.14 9.07 -10.77
C VAL A 119 3.72 8.07 -11.77
N ILE A 120 4.56 8.56 -12.68
CA ILE A 120 5.41 7.73 -13.53
C ILE A 120 6.83 7.81 -12.97
N ASN A 121 7.31 6.66 -12.47
CA ASN A 121 8.68 6.52 -12.04
C ASN A 121 9.54 6.10 -13.25
N SER A 122 10.49 6.92 -13.64
CA SER A 122 11.35 6.69 -14.80
C SER A 122 12.37 5.55 -14.62
N HIS A 123 12.65 5.18 -13.37
CA HIS A 123 13.69 4.19 -13.07
C HIS A 123 13.17 2.75 -12.91
N HIS A 124 11.88 2.51 -12.95
CA HIS A 124 11.32 1.17 -12.81
C HIS A 124 10.56 0.73 -14.06
N ALA A 125 11.02 -0.35 -14.68
CA ALA A 125 10.34 -1.00 -15.80
C ALA A 125 9.20 -1.94 -15.35
N SER A 126 8.53 -1.64 -14.23
CA SER A 126 7.42 -2.46 -13.74
C SER A 126 6.22 -2.40 -14.70
N VAL A 127 5.39 -3.44 -14.65
CA VAL A 127 4.14 -3.51 -15.43
C VAL A 127 3.28 -2.27 -15.20
N GLY A 128 3.18 -1.80 -13.94
CA GLY A 128 2.41 -0.61 -13.58
C GLY A 128 2.96 0.67 -14.20
N VAL A 129 4.28 0.82 -14.33
CA VAL A 129 4.91 1.97 -15.00
C VAL A 129 4.61 1.93 -16.50
N ARG A 130 4.77 0.77 -17.15
CA ARG A 130 4.45 0.61 -18.58
C ARG A 130 2.98 0.89 -18.87
N ALA A 131 2.07 0.42 -18.01
CA ALA A 131 0.64 0.71 -18.15
C ALA A 131 0.34 2.22 -18.07
N ARG A 132 0.95 2.95 -17.11
CA ARG A 132 0.78 4.40 -16.99
C ARG A 132 1.38 5.15 -18.19
N GLN A 133 2.51 4.71 -18.70
CA GLN A 133 3.12 5.26 -19.91
C GLN A 133 2.21 5.04 -21.12
N ALA A 134 1.62 3.84 -21.26
CA ALA A 134 0.67 3.56 -22.32
C ALA A 134 -0.58 4.46 -22.22
N VAL A 135 -1.13 4.66 -21.04
CA VAL A 135 -2.27 5.59 -20.84
C VAL A 135 -1.87 7.02 -21.18
N GLN A 136 -0.62 7.43 -20.96
CA GLN A 136 -0.15 8.77 -21.29
C GLN A 136 -0.20 9.06 -22.80
N THR A 137 -0.12 8.04 -23.66
CA THR A 137 -0.26 8.23 -25.12
C THR A 137 -1.66 8.70 -25.51
N CYS A 138 -2.66 8.51 -24.65
CA CYS A 138 -4.03 8.98 -24.88
C CYS A 138 -4.23 10.46 -24.49
N ALA A 139 -3.18 11.19 -24.08
CA ALA A 139 -3.32 12.56 -23.61
C ALA A 139 -3.80 13.55 -24.68
N SER A 140 -3.59 13.24 -25.95
CA SER A 140 -4.09 14.04 -27.10
C SER A 140 -5.57 13.83 -27.39
N ASP A 141 -6.18 12.76 -26.89
CA ASP A 141 -7.60 12.45 -27.11
C ASP A 141 -8.46 13.26 -26.11
N PRO A 142 -9.42 14.09 -26.56
CA PRO A 142 -10.24 14.93 -25.69
C PRO A 142 -11.14 14.14 -24.73
N ARG A 143 -11.30 12.83 -24.94
CA ARG A 143 -12.01 11.95 -24.01
C ARG A 143 -11.22 11.63 -22.75
N PHE A 144 -9.92 11.92 -22.71
CA PHE A 144 -9.05 11.64 -21.59
C PHE A 144 -8.61 12.93 -20.91
N VAL A 145 -8.54 12.88 -19.58
CA VAL A 145 -7.88 13.88 -18.73
C VAL A 145 -6.77 13.16 -18.01
N ILE A 146 -5.53 13.38 -18.44
CA ILE A 146 -4.38 12.65 -17.94
C ILE A 146 -3.48 13.61 -17.20
N ASN A 147 -3.20 13.28 -15.93
CA ASN A 147 -2.37 14.08 -15.05
C ASN A 147 -1.32 13.18 -14.37
N PHE A 148 -0.28 12.83 -15.12
CA PHE A 148 0.85 12.07 -14.58
C PHE A 148 2.03 12.98 -14.28
N HIS A 149 2.55 12.89 -13.08
CA HIS A 149 3.78 13.55 -12.65
C HIS A 149 4.95 12.59 -12.80
N ARG A 150 6.06 13.06 -13.37
CA ARG A 150 7.32 12.32 -13.35
C ARG A 150 8.02 12.60 -12.03
N LEU A 151 8.31 11.56 -11.26
CA LEU A 151 9.24 11.67 -10.15
C LEU A 151 10.65 11.40 -10.68
N TYR A 152 11.48 12.43 -10.63
CA TYR A 152 12.91 12.31 -10.81
C TYR A 152 13.49 12.00 -9.42
N PHE A 153 13.86 10.75 -9.19
CA PHE A 153 14.39 10.31 -7.89
C PHE A 153 15.76 10.84 -7.53
N GLU A 154 16.46 11.53 -8.43
CA GLU A 154 17.78 12.09 -8.17
C GLU A 154 17.87 13.04 -6.96
N ARG A 155 16.73 13.55 -6.47
CA ARG A 155 16.68 14.44 -5.29
C ARG A 155 16.21 13.79 -3.99
N PHE A 156 15.75 12.54 -4.03
CA PHE A 156 15.15 11.91 -2.85
C PHE A 156 16.01 10.85 -2.19
N TYR A 157 17.08 10.47 -2.84
CA TYR A 157 18.06 9.56 -2.28
C TYR A 157 19.34 10.33 -2.04
N SER A 158 19.53 10.86 -0.84
CA SER A 158 20.86 11.04 -0.33
C SER A 158 21.53 9.67 -0.36
N THR A 159 22.77 9.59 -0.70
CA THR A 159 23.53 8.34 -0.83
C THR A 159 23.45 7.45 0.42
N GLU A 160 23.21 8.01 1.59
CA GLU A 160 23.07 7.31 2.86
C GLU A 160 21.70 6.63 3.01
N GLU A 161 20.60 7.30 2.66
CA GLU A 161 19.26 6.68 2.70
C GLU A 161 19.11 5.55 1.67
N HIS A 162 19.82 5.60 0.55
CA HIS A 162 19.79 4.57 -0.47
C HIS A 162 20.45 3.25 -0.02
N CYS A 163 21.45 3.31 0.84
CA CYS A 163 22.09 2.13 1.41
C CYS A 163 21.23 1.42 2.46
N GLU A 164 20.28 2.11 3.08
CA GLU A 164 19.36 1.51 4.05
C GLU A 164 18.23 0.69 3.41
N TYR A 165 17.99 0.85 2.11
CA TYR A 165 16.89 0.19 1.38
C TYR A 165 17.35 -0.94 0.44
N LYS A 166 18.63 -1.28 0.46
CA LYS A 166 19.16 -2.46 -0.20
C LYS A 166 19.08 -3.63 0.78
#